data_0c184d2d50707e378450789d3692c65b
#
_entry.id   0c184d2d50707e378450789d3692c65b
#
_cell.length_a   1.000
_cell.length_b   1.000
_cell.length_c   1.000
_cell.angle_alpha   90.00
_cell.angle_beta   90.00
_cell.angle_gamma   90.00
#
_symmetry.space_group_name_H-M   'P 1'
#
loop_
_entity.id
_entity.type
_entity.pdbx_description
1 polymer ?
#
loop_
_entity_poly.entity_id
_entity_poly.type
_entity_poly.pdbx_seq_one_letter_code
_entity_poly.pdbx_strand_id
1 'polypeptide(L)'
;MKILLVGCNGQVGWELQRSLALLGALTACDFDSPEPLRADFAQPESLRALVQRVQPQVIVNAAAHTAVDKAESEPDLARTLNATAPGVLADEAKRSGALLVHYSTDYVFDGSGSAPRTETSPTGPLSVYGRTKLEGEQLIAGSGCAHLILRTSWVYAARGGNFARTMLRLAAERDALNVIDDQIGAPTGADLLADVTAHAIRRVLEQPQLQGLYHCVAAGETSWFEYARFVIEWARARGQNIKVAPEAIAPIATSAYPTPAQRPLNSRLDTRKLQTAFGLHLPHWQQGVQRMLTEIS
;
A
#
# COMPACT_ATOMS: atom_id res chain seq x y z
N MET A 1 -15.85 14.72 -13.04
CA MET A 1 -14.51 14.44 -13.57
C MET A 1 -14.43 12.99 -14.02
N LYS A 2 -13.54 12.62 -14.96
CA LYS A 2 -13.29 11.23 -15.35
C LYS A 2 -12.08 10.68 -14.59
N ILE A 3 -12.23 9.51 -13.98
CA ILE A 3 -11.19 8.86 -13.19
C ILE A 3 -10.94 7.47 -13.77
N LEU A 4 -9.66 7.14 -14.03
CA LEU A 4 -9.21 5.80 -14.36
C LEU A 4 -8.53 5.20 -13.13
N LEU A 5 -9.09 4.11 -12.60
CA LEU A 5 -8.50 3.29 -11.53
C LEU A 5 -7.96 2.00 -12.15
N VAL A 6 -6.68 1.74 -12.00
CA VAL A 6 -6.04 0.48 -12.41
C VAL A 6 -5.61 -0.33 -11.18
N GLY A 7 -5.78 -1.66 -11.22
CA GLY A 7 -5.58 -2.53 -10.08
C GLY A 7 -6.79 -2.60 -9.14
N CYS A 8 -8.00 -2.53 -9.70
CA CYS A 8 -9.26 -2.44 -8.94
C CYS A 8 -9.59 -3.70 -8.11
N ASN A 9 -9.00 -4.86 -8.42
CA ASN A 9 -9.22 -6.13 -7.71
C ASN A 9 -8.34 -6.30 -6.47
N GLY A 10 -7.27 -5.49 -6.34
CA GLY A 10 -6.41 -5.46 -5.15
C GLY A 10 -7.09 -4.87 -3.92
N GLN A 11 -6.49 -5.02 -2.74
CA GLN A 11 -7.06 -4.52 -1.47
C GLN A 11 -7.34 -3.01 -1.53
N VAL A 12 -6.33 -2.20 -1.90
CA VAL A 12 -6.48 -0.75 -2.01
C VAL A 12 -7.40 -0.37 -3.16
N GLY A 13 -7.26 -1.04 -4.33
CA GLY A 13 -8.10 -0.79 -5.50
C GLY A 13 -9.59 -1.04 -5.24
N TRP A 14 -9.90 -2.06 -4.43
CA TRP A 14 -11.28 -2.36 -4.05
C TRP A 14 -11.92 -1.22 -3.24
N GLU A 15 -11.22 -0.72 -2.23
CA GLU A 15 -11.70 0.39 -1.40
C GLU A 15 -11.78 1.71 -2.18
N LEU A 16 -10.84 1.92 -3.09
CA LEU A 16 -10.83 3.08 -3.97
C LEU A 16 -12.09 3.19 -4.85
N GLN A 17 -12.68 2.06 -5.28
CA GLN A 17 -13.91 2.11 -6.06
C GLN A 17 -15.03 2.84 -5.29
N ARG A 18 -15.15 2.57 -3.99
CA ARG A 18 -16.11 3.25 -3.12
C ARG A 18 -15.78 4.73 -2.95
N SER A 19 -14.54 5.05 -2.57
CA SER A 19 -14.16 6.42 -2.21
C SER A 19 -14.09 7.34 -3.43
N LEU A 20 -13.66 6.83 -4.61
CA LEU A 20 -13.57 7.62 -5.84
C LEU A 20 -14.89 7.83 -6.56
N ALA A 21 -15.88 6.94 -6.36
CA ALA A 21 -17.19 7.05 -7.01
C ALA A 21 -17.90 8.39 -6.72
N LEU A 22 -17.63 9.00 -5.57
CA LEU A 22 -18.21 10.30 -5.21
C LEU A 22 -17.52 11.49 -5.91
N LEU A 23 -16.37 11.28 -6.54
CA LEU A 23 -15.60 12.35 -7.19
C LEU A 23 -15.95 12.51 -8.68
N GLY A 24 -16.51 11.49 -9.32
CA GLY A 24 -16.85 11.57 -10.74
C GLY A 24 -17.11 10.22 -11.42
N ALA A 25 -17.10 10.23 -12.75
CA ALA A 25 -17.25 9.01 -13.55
C ALA A 25 -16.00 8.14 -13.41
N LEU A 26 -16.14 6.99 -12.76
CA LEU A 26 -15.07 6.04 -12.48
C LEU A 26 -15.04 4.92 -13.53
N THR A 27 -13.89 4.74 -14.18
CA THR A 27 -13.55 3.54 -14.95
C THR A 27 -12.56 2.74 -14.13
N ALA A 28 -12.98 1.61 -13.57
CA ALA A 28 -12.16 0.72 -12.75
C ALA A 28 -11.80 -0.54 -13.57
N CYS A 29 -10.52 -0.88 -13.66
CA CYS A 29 -10.03 -2.00 -14.44
C CYS A 29 -8.81 -2.68 -13.84
N ASP A 30 -8.54 -3.89 -14.30
CA ASP A 30 -7.44 -4.73 -13.87
C ASP A 30 -6.89 -5.55 -15.06
N PHE A 31 -5.87 -6.40 -14.82
CA PHE A 31 -5.27 -7.25 -15.85
C PHE A 31 -6.26 -8.27 -16.46
N ASP A 32 -7.29 -8.65 -15.73
CA ASP A 32 -8.34 -9.60 -16.13
C ASP A 32 -9.63 -8.92 -16.63
N SER A 33 -9.64 -7.60 -16.72
CA SER A 33 -10.79 -6.88 -17.30
C SER A 33 -10.96 -7.20 -18.76
N PRO A 34 -12.22 -7.23 -19.28
CA PRO A 34 -12.46 -7.48 -20.70
C PRO A 34 -11.92 -6.33 -21.56
N GLU A 35 -11.50 -6.69 -22.78
CA GLU A 35 -11.16 -5.66 -23.77
C GLU A 35 -12.39 -4.76 -24.08
N PRO A 36 -12.20 -3.47 -24.33
CA PRO A 36 -10.92 -2.75 -24.45
C PRO A 36 -10.44 -2.05 -23.15
N LEU A 37 -10.88 -2.50 -21.98
CA LEU A 37 -10.54 -1.89 -20.68
C LEU A 37 -9.52 -2.71 -19.88
N ARG A 38 -8.81 -3.63 -20.52
CA ARG A 38 -7.78 -4.42 -19.87
C ARG A 38 -6.57 -3.57 -19.48
N ALA A 39 -6.16 -3.67 -18.20
CA ALA A 39 -5.01 -2.95 -17.63
C ALA A 39 -3.89 -3.93 -17.32
N ASP A 40 -3.19 -4.44 -18.34
CA ASP A 40 -2.12 -5.42 -18.20
C ASP A 40 -0.76 -4.75 -17.99
N PHE A 41 -0.30 -4.70 -16.75
CA PHE A 41 0.99 -4.12 -16.37
C PHE A 41 2.20 -4.93 -16.87
N ALA A 42 2.00 -6.21 -17.22
CA ALA A 42 3.05 -7.00 -17.88
C ALA A 42 3.27 -6.58 -19.35
N GLN A 43 2.33 -5.81 -19.91
CA GLN A 43 2.39 -5.23 -21.24
C GLN A 43 2.21 -3.70 -21.15
N PRO A 44 3.21 -2.93 -20.66
CA PRO A 44 3.07 -1.52 -20.33
C PRO A 44 2.53 -0.64 -21.47
N GLU A 45 2.84 -0.96 -22.71
CA GLU A 45 2.35 -0.21 -23.87
C GLU A 45 0.83 -0.29 -24.05
N SER A 46 0.17 -1.35 -23.54
CA SER A 46 -1.29 -1.46 -23.57
C SER A 46 -1.95 -0.40 -22.68
N LEU A 47 -1.27 0.03 -21.60
CA LEU A 47 -1.74 1.08 -20.71
C LEU A 47 -1.83 2.44 -21.41
N ARG A 48 -0.96 2.70 -22.38
CA ARG A 48 -1.00 3.90 -23.21
C ARG A 48 -2.33 3.99 -23.99
N ALA A 49 -2.70 2.90 -24.66
CA ALA A 49 -3.95 2.83 -25.40
C ALA A 49 -5.18 2.96 -24.47
N LEU A 50 -5.12 2.38 -23.27
CA LEU A 50 -6.18 2.49 -22.26
C LEU A 50 -6.37 3.94 -21.81
N VAL A 51 -5.30 4.66 -21.44
CA VAL A 51 -5.37 6.07 -21.02
C VAL A 51 -5.90 6.94 -22.15
N GLN A 52 -5.44 6.73 -23.39
CA GLN A 52 -5.89 7.48 -24.56
C GLN A 52 -7.38 7.27 -24.87
N ARG A 53 -7.89 6.06 -24.64
CA ARG A 53 -9.32 5.73 -24.81
C ARG A 53 -10.20 6.38 -23.74
N VAL A 54 -9.81 6.25 -22.46
CA VAL A 54 -10.61 6.76 -21.32
C VAL A 54 -10.52 8.28 -21.23
N GLN A 55 -9.38 8.88 -21.60
CA GLN A 55 -9.10 10.31 -21.47
C GLN A 55 -9.42 10.82 -20.05
N PRO A 56 -8.80 10.24 -19.01
CA PRO A 56 -9.09 10.59 -17.63
C PRO A 56 -8.47 11.94 -17.26
N GLN A 57 -9.06 12.63 -16.29
CA GLN A 57 -8.49 13.78 -15.60
C GLN A 57 -7.63 13.35 -14.40
N VAL A 58 -7.91 12.14 -13.88
CA VAL A 58 -7.17 11.53 -12.78
C VAL A 58 -6.91 10.06 -13.11
N ILE A 59 -5.68 9.62 -12.98
CA ILE A 59 -5.26 8.22 -13.06
C ILE A 59 -4.85 7.79 -11.65
N VAL A 60 -5.46 6.72 -11.13
CA VAL A 60 -5.11 6.14 -9.82
C VAL A 60 -4.53 4.75 -10.06
N ASN A 61 -3.24 4.60 -9.81
CA ASN A 61 -2.53 3.33 -9.94
C ASN A 61 -2.43 2.61 -8.59
N ALA A 62 -3.28 1.60 -8.39
CA ALA A 62 -3.26 0.68 -7.26
C ALA A 62 -2.67 -0.70 -7.63
N ALA A 63 -2.20 -0.89 -8.86
CA ALA A 63 -1.56 -2.13 -9.30
C ALA A 63 -0.07 -2.12 -8.95
N ALA A 64 0.43 -3.26 -8.48
CA ALA A 64 1.85 -3.47 -8.19
C ALA A 64 2.18 -4.96 -8.03
N HIS A 65 3.43 -5.34 -8.25
CA HIS A 65 3.98 -6.61 -7.79
C HIS A 65 4.30 -6.49 -6.29
N THR A 66 3.42 -7.01 -5.43
CA THR A 66 3.53 -6.87 -3.96
C THR A 66 4.05 -8.13 -3.26
N ALA A 67 4.29 -9.21 -3.99
CA ALA A 67 4.86 -10.45 -3.45
C ALA A 67 6.38 -10.28 -3.24
N VAL A 68 6.74 -9.70 -2.08
CA VAL A 68 8.11 -9.24 -1.76
C VAL A 68 9.15 -10.34 -1.97
N ASP A 69 8.90 -11.56 -1.46
CA ASP A 69 9.83 -12.69 -1.59
C ASP A 69 9.91 -13.21 -3.04
N LYS A 70 8.79 -13.21 -3.75
CA LYS A 70 8.72 -13.64 -5.14
C LYS A 70 9.45 -12.67 -6.07
N ALA A 71 9.48 -11.39 -5.75
CA ALA A 71 10.22 -10.40 -6.50
C ALA A 71 11.73 -10.71 -6.58
N GLU A 72 12.33 -11.36 -5.56
CA GLU A 72 13.74 -11.76 -5.60
C GLU A 72 14.01 -12.80 -6.68
N SER A 73 13.05 -13.66 -7.01
CA SER A 73 13.15 -14.68 -8.07
C SER A 73 12.61 -14.21 -9.44
N GLU A 74 11.85 -13.10 -9.47
CA GLU A 74 11.24 -12.54 -10.68
C GLU A 74 11.55 -11.03 -10.84
N PRO A 75 12.84 -10.61 -10.80
CA PRO A 75 13.21 -9.19 -10.73
C PRO A 75 12.75 -8.39 -11.95
N ASP A 76 12.77 -8.96 -13.15
CA ASP A 76 12.36 -8.30 -14.38
C ASP A 76 10.84 -8.05 -14.40
N LEU A 77 10.04 -9.04 -13.97
CA LEU A 77 8.60 -8.88 -13.83
C LEU A 77 8.28 -7.83 -12.77
N ALA A 78 8.94 -7.89 -11.60
CA ALA A 78 8.77 -6.90 -10.54
C ALA A 78 9.10 -5.49 -11.05
N ARG A 79 10.18 -5.31 -11.80
CA ARG A 79 10.56 -4.03 -12.42
C ARG A 79 9.53 -3.58 -13.45
N THR A 80 9.05 -4.47 -14.29
CA THR A 80 8.02 -4.14 -15.30
C THR A 80 6.77 -3.59 -14.63
N LEU A 81 6.26 -4.28 -13.58
CA LEU A 81 5.02 -3.91 -12.91
C LEU A 81 5.18 -2.68 -11.97
N ASN A 82 6.33 -2.55 -11.30
CA ASN A 82 6.54 -1.54 -10.26
C ASN A 82 7.22 -0.27 -10.76
N ALA A 83 7.91 -0.31 -11.91
CA ALA A 83 8.64 0.83 -12.44
C ALA A 83 8.21 1.17 -13.89
N THR A 84 8.39 0.26 -14.84
CA THR A 84 8.14 0.55 -16.26
C THR A 84 6.69 0.94 -16.53
N ALA A 85 5.73 0.16 -16.04
CA ALA A 85 4.31 0.44 -16.23
C ALA A 85 3.85 1.75 -15.57
N PRO A 86 4.23 2.07 -14.30
CA PRO A 86 4.02 3.38 -13.73
C PRO A 86 4.66 4.53 -14.52
N GLY A 87 5.86 4.33 -15.10
CA GLY A 87 6.50 5.29 -16.00
C GLY A 87 5.65 5.60 -17.24
N VAL A 88 5.11 4.57 -17.89
CA VAL A 88 4.19 4.74 -19.05
C VAL A 88 2.93 5.50 -18.64
N LEU A 89 2.35 5.21 -17.47
CA LEU A 89 1.21 6.00 -16.96
C LEU A 89 1.58 7.45 -16.70
N ALA A 90 2.79 7.72 -16.20
CA ALA A 90 3.28 9.07 -15.95
C ALA A 90 3.48 9.87 -17.26
N ASP A 91 4.03 9.24 -18.31
CA ASP A 91 4.16 9.84 -19.64
C ASP A 91 2.78 10.23 -20.21
N GLU A 92 1.80 9.32 -20.11
CA GLU A 92 0.44 9.58 -20.57
C GLU A 92 -0.26 10.65 -19.72
N ALA A 93 -0.04 10.66 -18.39
CA ALA A 93 -0.54 11.69 -17.50
C ALA A 93 0.04 13.07 -17.89
N LYS A 94 1.35 13.13 -18.16
CA LYS A 94 2.00 14.36 -18.65
C LYS A 94 1.41 14.84 -19.97
N ARG A 95 1.21 13.92 -20.92
CA ARG A 95 0.69 14.23 -22.25
C ARG A 95 -0.76 14.75 -22.21
N SER A 96 -1.61 14.18 -21.33
CA SER A 96 -3.03 14.53 -21.22
C SER A 96 -3.32 15.63 -20.19
N GLY A 97 -2.35 16.01 -19.35
CA GLY A 97 -2.55 16.94 -18.24
C GLY A 97 -3.29 16.31 -17.05
N ALA A 98 -3.37 14.96 -16.97
CA ALA A 98 -4.02 14.27 -15.88
C ALA A 98 -3.17 14.28 -14.61
N LEU A 99 -3.82 14.20 -13.44
CA LEU A 99 -3.16 13.92 -12.17
C LEU A 99 -2.93 12.40 -12.05
N LEU A 100 -1.68 11.97 -11.79
CA LEU A 100 -1.35 10.58 -11.49
C LEU A 100 -1.22 10.37 -9.98
N VAL A 101 -2.00 9.45 -9.42
CA VAL A 101 -1.85 8.96 -8.04
C VAL A 101 -1.18 7.58 -8.07
N HIS A 102 -0.14 7.39 -7.26
CA HIS A 102 0.60 6.14 -7.19
C HIS A 102 0.93 5.75 -5.74
N TYR A 103 0.77 4.46 -5.40
CA TYR A 103 1.15 3.93 -4.10
C TYR A 103 2.56 3.37 -4.14
N SER A 104 3.37 3.79 -3.18
CA SER A 104 4.71 3.29 -2.93
C SER A 104 4.80 2.68 -1.53
N THR A 105 6.00 2.47 -1.02
CA THR A 105 6.26 1.64 0.16
C THR A 105 7.37 2.22 1.04
N ASP A 106 7.34 1.86 2.32
CA ASP A 106 8.43 2.02 3.30
C ASP A 106 9.69 1.23 2.91
N TYR A 107 9.59 0.19 2.08
CA TYR A 107 10.73 -0.61 1.58
C TYR A 107 11.70 0.17 0.69
N VAL A 108 11.40 1.41 0.36
CA VAL A 108 12.37 2.31 -0.31
C VAL A 108 13.49 2.76 0.64
N PHE A 109 13.34 2.54 1.95
CA PHE A 109 14.33 2.86 2.96
C PHE A 109 15.16 1.65 3.37
N ASP A 110 16.33 1.89 3.98
CA ASP A 110 17.24 0.87 4.47
C ASP A 110 16.82 0.19 5.78
N GLY A 111 15.76 0.69 6.41
CA GLY A 111 15.24 0.16 7.68
C GLY A 111 16.14 0.40 8.88
N SER A 112 17.20 1.19 8.78
CA SER A 112 18.10 1.51 9.89
C SER A 112 17.49 2.52 10.88
N GLY A 113 18.06 2.56 12.11
CA GLY A 113 17.63 3.50 13.15
C GLY A 113 16.25 3.20 13.70
N SER A 114 15.73 4.13 14.51
CA SER A 114 14.41 4.00 15.17
C SER A 114 13.50 5.21 14.98
N ALA A 115 14.00 6.30 14.39
CA ALA A 115 13.19 7.49 14.11
C ALA A 115 12.30 7.26 12.88
N PRO A 116 11.08 7.83 12.86
CA PRO A 116 10.24 7.83 11.67
C PRO A 116 10.93 8.52 10.49
N ARG A 117 10.88 7.91 9.30
CA ARG A 117 11.44 8.48 8.06
C ARG A 117 10.52 9.58 7.54
N THR A 118 11.10 10.70 7.13
CA THR A 118 10.42 11.76 6.40
C THR A 118 10.53 11.53 4.89
N GLU A 119 9.75 12.26 4.10
CA GLU A 119 9.80 12.19 2.63
C GLU A 119 11.15 12.59 2.04
N THR A 120 11.95 13.35 2.79
CA THR A 120 13.31 13.79 2.40
C THR A 120 14.43 12.91 2.98
N SER A 121 14.09 11.89 3.77
CA SER A 121 15.08 10.93 4.29
C SER A 121 15.76 10.18 3.14
N PRO A 122 17.07 9.90 3.23
CA PRO A 122 17.77 9.11 2.23
C PRO A 122 17.12 7.74 2.02
N THR A 123 16.95 7.36 0.76
CA THR A 123 16.47 6.03 0.37
C THR A 123 17.64 5.05 0.27
N GLY A 124 17.37 3.75 0.51
CA GLY A 124 18.37 2.69 0.47
C GLY A 124 17.70 1.30 0.49
N PRO A 125 16.92 0.95 -0.56
CA PRO A 125 16.10 -0.26 -0.57
C PRO A 125 16.95 -1.54 -0.48
N LEU A 126 16.55 -2.47 0.39
CA LEU A 126 17.26 -3.72 0.67
C LEU A 126 16.87 -4.87 -0.28
N SER A 127 15.67 -4.82 -0.87
CA SER A 127 15.07 -5.88 -1.68
C SER A 127 14.80 -5.45 -3.12
N VAL A 128 14.58 -6.40 -4.02
CA VAL A 128 14.12 -6.15 -5.41
C VAL A 128 12.80 -5.38 -5.40
N TYR A 129 11.86 -5.76 -4.53
CA TYR A 129 10.60 -5.04 -4.37
C TYR A 129 10.83 -3.55 -4.06
N GLY A 130 11.62 -3.24 -3.04
CA GLY A 130 11.93 -1.86 -2.65
C GLY A 130 12.63 -1.08 -3.76
N ARG A 131 13.63 -1.70 -4.43
CA ARG A 131 14.35 -1.07 -5.55
C ARG A 131 13.43 -0.73 -6.72
N THR A 132 12.56 -1.68 -7.13
CA THR A 132 11.65 -1.47 -8.26
C THR A 132 10.55 -0.46 -7.94
N LYS A 133 10.07 -0.40 -6.69
CA LYS A 133 9.12 0.64 -6.24
C LYS A 133 9.77 2.02 -6.25
N LEU A 134 10.99 2.15 -5.77
CA LEU A 134 11.75 3.42 -5.80
C LEU A 134 12.02 3.88 -7.24
N GLU A 135 12.38 2.97 -8.14
CA GLU A 135 12.56 3.29 -9.56
C GLU A 135 11.25 3.83 -10.17
N GLY A 136 10.10 3.24 -9.81
CA GLY A 136 8.79 3.75 -10.24
C GLY A 136 8.51 5.18 -9.74
N GLU A 137 8.82 5.50 -8.47
CA GLU A 137 8.73 6.87 -7.95
C GLU A 137 9.59 7.84 -8.77
N GLN A 138 10.83 7.44 -9.08
CA GLN A 138 11.78 8.27 -9.83
C GLN A 138 11.31 8.52 -11.27
N LEU A 139 10.76 7.51 -11.95
CA LEU A 139 10.20 7.66 -13.30
C LEU A 139 8.98 8.60 -13.29
N ILE A 140 8.09 8.48 -12.30
CA ILE A 140 6.94 9.38 -12.15
C ILE A 140 7.40 10.82 -11.92
N ALA A 141 8.27 11.03 -10.94
CA ALA A 141 8.78 12.37 -10.62
C ALA A 141 9.57 12.99 -11.81
N GLY A 142 10.39 12.18 -12.49
CA GLY A 142 11.20 12.59 -13.63
C GLY A 142 10.38 12.93 -14.89
N SER A 143 9.17 12.36 -15.05
CA SER A 143 8.29 12.67 -16.19
C SER A 143 7.79 14.12 -16.20
N GLY A 144 7.75 14.76 -15.03
CA GLY A 144 7.18 16.09 -14.85
C GLY A 144 5.66 16.15 -14.99
N CYS A 145 4.94 15.02 -14.84
CA CYS A 145 3.48 15.02 -14.71
C CYS A 145 3.04 15.52 -13.33
N ALA A 146 1.81 16.03 -13.25
CA ALA A 146 1.16 16.26 -11.96
C ALA A 146 0.97 14.91 -11.25
N HIS A 147 1.44 14.79 -10.00
CA HIS A 147 1.38 13.49 -9.31
C HIS A 147 1.18 13.61 -7.80
N LEU A 148 0.60 12.55 -7.23
CA LEU A 148 0.60 12.23 -5.81
C LEU A 148 1.21 10.84 -5.64
N ILE A 149 2.36 10.74 -4.98
CA ILE A 149 2.97 9.47 -4.58
C ILE A 149 2.74 9.30 -3.09
N LEU A 150 2.10 8.19 -2.70
CA LEU A 150 1.79 7.86 -1.32
C LEU A 150 2.62 6.64 -0.89
N ARG A 151 3.68 6.85 -0.09
CA ARG A 151 4.39 5.74 0.56
C ARG A 151 3.57 5.26 1.74
N THR A 152 3.36 3.97 1.81
CA THR A 152 2.58 3.31 2.87
C THR A 152 3.28 2.06 3.38
N SER A 153 2.75 1.44 4.44
CA SER A 153 3.29 0.20 5.01
C SER A 153 2.17 -0.71 5.53
N TRP A 154 2.43 -2.03 5.58
CA TRP A 154 1.62 -3.04 6.25
C TRP A 154 0.13 -2.97 5.93
N VAL A 155 -0.19 -2.85 4.64
CA VAL A 155 -1.57 -2.68 4.16
C VAL A 155 -2.41 -3.92 4.46
N TYR A 156 -3.60 -3.70 4.98
CA TYR A 156 -4.61 -4.74 5.20
C TYR A 156 -6.00 -4.26 4.72
N ALA A 157 -6.89 -5.22 4.47
CA ALA A 157 -8.30 -4.99 4.18
C ALA A 157 -9.17 -6.17 4.67
N ALA A 158 -10.48 -5.97 4.75
CA ALA A 158 -11.42 -7.07 4.97
C ALA A 158 -11.38 -8.09 3.81
N ARG A 159 -11.16 -7.61 2.59
CA ARG A 159 -11.02 -8.44 1.38
C ARG A 159 -9.58 -8.88 1.16
N GLY A 160 -9.41 -10.10 0.65
CA GLY A 160 -8.11 -10.69 0.32
C GLY A 160 -7.34 -11.24 1.52
N GLY A 161 -6.11 -11.67 1.27
CA GLY A 161 -5.21 -12.18 2.30
C GLY A 161 -4.38 -11.06 2.94
N ASN A 162 -4.19 -11.11 4.26
CA ASN A 162 -3.30 -10.21 5.00
C ASN A 162 -2.78 -10.87 6.28
N PHE A 163 -1.88 -10.18 6.97
CA PHE A 163 -1.27 -10.68 8.19
C PHE A 163 -2.30 -11.02 9.29
N ALA A 164 -3.27 -10.14 9.55
CA ALA A 164 -4.28 -10.37 10.60
C ALA A 164 -5.10 -11.66 10.34
N ARG A 165 -5.58 -11.85 9.11
CA ARG A 165 -6.28 -13.10 8.72
C ARG A 165 -5.40 -14.33 8.87
N THR A 166 -4.12 -14.21 8.51
CA THR A 166 -3.15 -15.31 8.67
C THR A 166 -2.97 -15.65 10.15
N MET A 167 -2.84 -14.63 11.01
CA MET A 167 -2.71 -14.86 12.46
C MET A 167 -3.95 -15.50 13.06
N LEU A 168 -5.15 -15.06 12.69
CA LEU A 168 -6.40 -15.70 13.15
C LEU A 168 -6.47 -17.18 12.76
N ARG A 169 -6.17 -17.50 11.50
CA ARG A 169 -6.16 -18.88 11.03
C ARG A 169 -5.13 -19.72 11.77
N LEU A 170 -3.89 -19.24 11.87
CA LEU A 170 -2.83 -19.98 12.57
C LEU A 170 -3.13 -20.14 14.07
N ALA A 171 -3.73 -19.14 14.71
CA ALA A 171 -4.12 -19.19 16.11
C ALA A 171 -5.24 -20.21 16.41
N ALA A 172 -6.10 -20.48 15.42
CA ALA A 172 -7.11 -21.53 15.51
C ALA A 172 -6.56 -22.94 15.27
N GLU A 173 -5.46 -23.07 14.50
CA GLU A 173 -4.90 -24.35 14.05
C GLU A 173 -3.74 -24.84 14.94
N ARG A 174 -2.93 -23.95 15.51
CA ARG A 174 -1.63 -24.28 16.15
C ARG A 174 -1.67 -24.12 17.66
N ASP A 175 -0.79 -24.86 18.35
CA ASP A 175 -0.60 -24.79 19.81
C ASP A 175 0.35 -23.65 20.22
N ALA A 176 1.29 -23.24 19.33
CA ALA A 176 2.24 -22.18 19.56
C ALA A 176 2.51 -21.36 18.28
N LEU A 177 2.86 -20.10 18.43
CA LEU A 177 3.25 -19.18 17.35
C LEU A 177 4.53 -18.44 17.70
N ASN A 178 5.43 -18.31 16.74
CA ASN A 178 6.60 -17.44 16.80
C ASN A 178 6.39 -16.27 15.85
N VAL A 179 6.48 -15.04 16.34
CA VAL A 179 6.20 -13.83 15.55
C VAL A 179 7.33 -12.81 15.73
N ILE A 180 7.76 -12.21 14.64
CA ILE A 180 8.85 -11.22 14.61
C ILE A 180 8.47 -9.99 15.45
N ASP A 181 9.40 -9.54 16.32
CA ASP A 181 9.19 -8.42 17.25
C ASP A 181 10.13 -7.23 17.01
N ASP A 182 11.15 -7.38 16.18
CA ASP A 182 12.14 -6.34 15.88
C ASP A 182 11.90 -5.57 14.58
N GLN A 183 10.77 -5.82 13.90
CA GLN A 183 10.29 -5.00 12.79
C GLN A 183 9.16 -4.11 13.29
N ILE A 184 9.32 -2.79 13.18
CA ILE A 184 8.37 -1.82 13.73
C ILE A 184 7.77 -0.95 12.62
N GLY A 185 6.45 -0.88 12.59
CA GLY A 185 5.68 -0.09 11.60
C GLY A 185 4.26 0.18 12.08
N ALA A 186 3.37 0.51 11.15
CA ALA A 186 1.95 0.76 11.45
C ALA A 186 1.05 0.00 10.46
N PRO A 187 0.23 -0.95 10.93
CA PRO A 187 -0.82 -1.53 10.08
C PRO A 187 -1.72 -0.44 9.53
N THR A 188 -1.88 -0.38 8.21
CA THR A 188 -2.63 0.68 7.54
C THR A 188 -3.77 0.09 6.73
N GLY A 189 -5.00 0.49 7.03
CA GLY A 189 -6.20 0.03 6.33
C GLY A 189 -6.25 0.53 4.89
N ALA A 190 -6.62 -0.35 3.96
CA ALA A 190 -6.85 0.03 2.57
C ALA A 190 -8.01 1.04 2.43
N ASP A 191 -9.00 0.98 3.32
CA ASP A 191 -10.10 1.94 3.45
C ASP A 191 -9.57 3.34 3.83
N LEU A 192 -8.67 3.43 4.80
CA LEU A 192 -8.01 4.69 5.17
C LEU A 192 -7.23 5.28 3.99
N LEU A 193 -6.44 4.45 3.28
CA LEU A 193 -5.69 4.89 2.10
C LEU A 193 -6.63 5.42 1.01
N ALA A 194 -7.75 4.74 0.77
CA ALA A 194 -8.72 5.13 -0.24
C ALA A 194 -9.41 6.46 0.10
N ASP A 195 -9.80 6.66 1.35
CA ASP A 195 -10.45 7.90 1.81
C ASP A 195 -9.49 9.09 1.79
N VAL A 196 -8.24 8.90 2.25
CA VAL A 196 -7.16 9.91 2.15
C VAL A 196 -6.90 10.26 0.68
N THR A 197 -6.84 9.26 -0.20
CA THR A 197 -6.61 9.47 -1.63
C THR A 197 -7.71 10.31 -2.27
N ALA A 198 -8.98 9.99 -2.00
CA ALA A 198 -10.10 10.74 -2.55
C ALA A 198 -10.08 12.21 -2.07
N HIS A 199 -9.79 12.44 -0.79
CA HIS A 199 -9.64 13.77 -0.24
C HIS A 199 -8.44 14.52 -0.87
N ALA A 200 -7.28 13.88 -0.97
CA ALA A 200 -6.07 14.47 -1.52
C ALA A 200 -6.22 14.84 -3.01
N ILE A 201 -6.85 13.97 -3.82
CA ILE A 201 -7.17 14.26 -5.23
C ILE A 201 -7.94 15.58 -5.34
N ARG A 202 -9.03 15.71 -4.58
CA ARG A 202 -9.85 16.92 -4.60
C ARG A 202 -9.03 18.16 -4.26
N ARG A 203 -8.23 18.08 -3.19
CA ARG A 203 -7.40 19.19 -2.74
C ARG A 203 -6.32 19.58 -3.75
N VAL A 204 -5.67 18.61 -4.41
CA VAL A 204 -4.64 18.89 -5.44
C VAL A 204 -5.25 19.52 -6.68
N LEU A 205 -6.46 19.10 -7.09
CA LEU A 205 -7.15 19.73 -8.23
C LEU A 205 -7.54 21.19 -7.96
N GLU A 206 -7.85 21.53 -6.70
CA GLU A 206 -8.12 22.91 -6.26
C GLU A 206 -6.82 23.70 -6.02
N GLN A 207 -5.76 23.04 -5.58
CA GLN A 207 -4.46 23.62 -5.17
C GLN A 207 -3.30 22.78 -5.73
N PRO A 208 -2.90 23.00 -7.00
CA PRO A 208 -1.88 22.17 -7.68
C PRO A 208 -0.52 22.14 -6.98
N GLN A 209 -0.18 23.12 -6.15
CA GLN A 209 1.06 23.14 -5.36
C GLN A 209 1.12 22.04 -4.28
N LEU A 210 0.00 21.36 -3.98
CA LEU A 210 -0.06 20.23 -3.03
C LEU A 210 0.32 18.89 -3.67
N GLN A 211 0.64 18.86 -4.98
CA GLN A 211 1.17 17.65 -5.61
C GLN A 211 2.53 17.24 -5.05
N GLY A 212 2.89 15.97 -5.18
CA GLY A 212 4.21 15.46 -4.79
C GLY A 212 4.17 14.15 -4.00
N LEU A 213 5.26 13.90 -3.27
CA LEU A 213 5.46 12.70 -2.46
C LEU A 213 5.02 12.95 -1.02
N TYR A 214 4.28 11.98 -0.46
CA TYR A 214 3.78 11.97 0.91
C TYR A 214 3.87 10.60 1.55
N HIS A 215 3.97 10.56 2.87
CA HIS A 215 3.81 9.35 3.66
C HIS A 215 2.37 9.23 4.18
N CYS A 216 1.76 8.05 3.98
CA CYS A 216 0.37 7.79 4.36
C CYS A 216 0.27 6.43 5.08
N VAL A 217 0.32 6.46 6.41
CA VAL A 217 0.11 5.31 7.29
C VAL A 217 -0.80 5.71 8.44
N ALA A 218 -1.45 4.74 9.11
CA ALA A 218 -2.20 5.00 10.32
C ALA A 218 -1.31 5.56 11.44
N ALA A 219 -1.89 6.26 12.39
CA ALA A 219 -1.16 6.77 13.56
C ALA A 219 -0.76 5.64 14.53
N GLY A 220 0.29 5.90 15.31
CA GLY A 220 0.87 4.92 16.22
C GLY A 220 1.87 3.99 15.54
N GLU A 221 2.44 3.09 16.33
CA GLU A 221 3.40 2.09 15.87
C GLU A 221 3.23 0.78 16.65
N THR A 222 3.69 -0.33 16.08
CA THR A 222 3.66 -1.64 16.69
C THR A 222 4.69 -2.57 16.03
N SER A 223 5.02 -3.70 16.67
CA SER A 223 5.71 -4.81 16.02
C SER A 223 4.72 -5.79 15.38
N TRP A 224 5.22 -6.71 14.54
CA TRP A 224 4.39 -7.82 14.07
C TRP A 224 3.89 -8.70 15.21
N PHE A 225 4.72 -8.90 16.25
CA PHE A 225 4.36 -9.67 17.44
C PHE A 225 3.20 -9.02 18.21
N GLU A 226 3.31 -7.73 18.55
CA GLU A 226 2.23 -7.02 19.25
C GLU A 226 0.98 -6.89 18.39
N TYR A 227 1.13 -6.74 17.07
CA TYR A 227 -0.02 -6.76 16.16
C TYR A 227 -0.72 -8.14 16.15
N ALA A 228 0.04 -9.24 16.11
CA ALA A 228 -0.51 -10.59 16.19
C ALA A 228 -1.28 -10.82 17.51
N ARG A 229 -0.68 -10.44 18.65
CA ARG A 229 -1.31 -10.51 19.96
C ARG A 229 -2.62 -9.74 19.99
N PHE A 230 -2.61 -8.49 19.55
CA PHE A 230 -3.81 -7.64 19.49
C PHE A 230 -4.96 -8.31 18.71
N VAL A 231 -4.67 -8.87 17.53
CA VAL A 231 -5.65 -9.55 16.67
C VAL A 231 -6.20 -10.80 17.34
N ILE A 232 -5.33 -11.62 17.92
CA ILE A 232 -5.71 -12.90 18.55
C ILE A 232 -6.50 -12.66 19.83
N GLU A 233 -6.09 -11.71 20.67
CA GLU A 233 -6.80 -11.35 21.89
C GLU A 233 -8.18 -10.77 21.59
N TRP A 234 -8.30 -9.93 20.54
CA TRP A 234 -9.58 -9.41 20.08
C TRP A 234 -10.55 -10.54 19.69
N ALA A 235 -10.07 -11.53 18.95
CA ALA A 235 -10.86 -12.68 18.52
C ALA A 235 -11.28 -13.57 19.71
N ARG A 236 -10.35 -13.83 20.64
CA ARG A 236 -10.61 -14.60 21.86
C ARG A 236 -11.67 -13.93 22.75
N ALA A 237 -11.57 -12.60 22.92
CA ALA A 237 -12.55 -11.84 23.70
C ALA A 237 -13.97 -11.89 23.11
N ARG A 238 -14.12 -12.26 21.84
CA ARG A 238 -15.41 -12.44 21.13
C ARG A 238 -15.85 -13.91 21.01
N GLY A 239 -15.18 -14.82 21.72
CA GLY A 239 -15.54 -16.23 21.73
C GLY A 239 -15.20 -17.00 20.46
N GLN A 240 -14.33 -16.47 19.59
CA GLN A 240 -13.82 -17.22 18.44
C GLN A 240 -12.96 -18.40 18.92
N ASN A 241 -12.97 -19.48 18.16
CA ASN A 241 -12.18 -20.67 18.48
C ASN A 241 -10.68 -20.41 18.26
N ILE A 242 -9.98 -20.03 19.32
CA ILE A 242 -8.53 -19.78 19.36
C ILE A 242 -7.85 -20.87 20.19
N LYS A 243 -7.06 -21.71 19.52
CA LYS A 243 -6.35 -22.83 20.12
C LYS A 243 -5.08 -22.39 20.88
N VAL A 244 -4.31 -21.48 20.28
CA VAL A 244 -3.05 -21.01 20.86
C VAL A 244 -3.28 -20.29 22.18
N ALA A 245 -2.57 -20.70 23.26
CA ALA A 245 -2.62 -19.98 24.53
C ALA A 245 -1.86 -18.64 24.43
N PRO A 246 -2.24 -17.58 25.21
CA PRO A 246 -1.56 -16.28 25.15
C PRO A 246 -0.05 -16.37 25.37
N GLU A 247 0.39 -17.20 26.32
CA GLU A 247 1.79 -17.44 26.68
C GLU A 247 2.56 -18.27 25.65
N ALA A 248 1.85 -18.95 24.74
CA ALA A 248 2.43 -19.72 23.64
C ALA A 248 2.66 -18.89 22.37
N ILE A 249 2.40 -17.59 22.42
CA ILE A 249 2.78 -16.63 21.34
C ILE A 249 4.10 -16.00 21.76
N ALA A 250 5.19 -16.40 21.12
CA ALA A 250 6.54 -15.97 21.48
C ALA A 250 7.11 -14.94 20.48
N PRO A 251 7.75 -13.85 20.97
CA PRO A 251 8.50 -12.93 20.13
C PRO A 251 9.79 -13.58 19.63
N ILE A 252 10.16 -13.32 18.38
CA ILE A 252 11.43 -13.74 17.80
C ILE A 252 12.06 -12.57 17.03
N ALA A 253 13.40 -12.59 16.91
CA ALA A 253 14.11 -11.66 16.05
C ALA A 253 13.95 -12.03 14.56
N THR A 254 14.05 -11.05 13.66
CA THR A 254 14.06 -11.26 12.20
C THR A 254 15.10 -12.30 11.77
N SER A 255 16.27 -12.32 12.43
CA SER A 255 17.34 -13.29 12.16
C SER A 255 16.97 -14.75 12.42
N ALA A 256 15.96 -15.00 13.26
CA ALA A 256 15.41 -16.33 13.53
C ALA A 256 14.35 -16.79 12.50
N TYR A 257 13.96 -15.91 11.58
CA TYR A 257 12.98 -16.19 10.53
C TYR A 257 13.52 -15.78 9.14
N PRO A 258 14.46 -16.55 8.57
CA PRO A 258 15.05 -16.21 7.28
C PRO A 258 14.02 -16.21 6.16
N THR A 259 14.06 -15.19 5.32
CA THR A 259 13.19 -15.01 4.15
C THR A 259 14.03 -14.65 2.93
N PRO A 260 13.56 -14.96 1.69
CA PRO A 260 14.28 -14.62 0.47
C PRO A 260 14.61 -13.13 0.35
N ALA A 261 13.64 -12.26 0.66
CA ALA A 261 13.83 -10.81 0.64
C ALA A 261 14.20 -10.29 2.03
N GLN A 262 15.18 -9.41 2.08
CA GLN A 262 15.49 -8.66 3.30
C GLN A 262 14.41 -7.61 3.58
N ARG A 263 13.93 -7.56 4.83
CA ARG A 263 12.89 -6.62 5.29
C ARG A 263 13.48 -5.52 6.16
N PRO A 264 13.00 -4.27 6.05
CA PRO A 264 13.42 -3.20 6.93
C PRO A 264 12.97 -3.48 8.37
N LEU A 265 13.86 -3.25 9.35
CA LEU A 265 13.50 -3.31 10.77
C LEU A 265 12.71 -2.07 11.20
N ASN A 266 12.96 -0.92 10.56
CA ASN A 266 12.27 0.33 10.81
C ASN A 266 11.41 0.73 9.59
N SER A 267 10.11 0.47 9.70
CA SER A 267 9.05 0.85 8.73
C SER A 267 8.24 2.07 9.19
N ARG A 268 8.75 2.83 10.17
CA ARG A 268 8.08 4.04 10.67
C ARG A 268 8.15 5.15 9.64
N LEU A 269 6.99 5.73 9.32
CA LEU A 269 6.84 6.84 8.37
C LEU A 269 6.27 8.08 9.10
N ASP A 270 6.91 9.22 8.94
CA ASP A 270 6.40 10.49 9.44
C ASP A 270 5.31 11.03 8.49
N THR A 271 4.12 11.22 9.00
CA THR A 271 2.94 11.65 8.24
C THR A 271 2.60 13.13 8.41
N ARG A 272 3.41 13.91 9.13
CA ARG A 272 3.11 15.32 9.43
C ARG A 272 2.95 16.17 8.19
N LYS A 273 3.75 15.92 7.14
CA LYS A 273 3.62 16.60 5.85
C LYS A 273 2.24 16.39 5.23
N LEU A 274 1.77 15.14 5.17
CA LEU A 274 0.44 14.79 4.66
C LEU A 274 -0.67 15.47 5.47
N GLN A 275 -0.61 15.31 6.80
CA GLN A 275 -1.63 15.86 7.70
C GLN A 275 -1.74 17.38 7.58
N THR A 276 -0.61 18.09 7.53
CA THR A 276 -0.58 19.55 7.39
C THR A 276 -1.07 20.00 6.01
N ALA A 277 -0.59 19.37 4.92
CA ALA A 277 -0.93 19.76 3.57
C ALA A 277 -2.43 19.59 3.26
N PHE A 278 -3.03 18.52 3.77
CA PHE A 278 -4.41 18.17 3.45
C PHE A 278 -5.41 18.43 4.57
N GLY A 279 -4.97 18.89 5.74
CA GLY A 279 -5.84 19.13 6.90
C GLY A 279 -6.44 17.84 7.45
N LEU A 280 -5.64 16.76 7.50
CA LEU A 280 -6.07 15.43 7.90
C LEU A 280 -5.65 15.10 9.33
N HIS A 281 -6.46 14.27 9.98
CA HIS A 281 -6.12 13.54 11.20
C HIS A 281 -6.16 12.05 10.89
N LEU A 282 -5.05 11.34 11.10
CA LEU A 282 -4.96 9.91 10.83
C LEU A 282 -5.34 9.13 12.11
N PRO A 283 -6.29 8.19 12.02
CA PRO A 283 -6.70 7.37 13.16
C PRO A 283 -5.58 6.42 13.59
N HIS A 284 -5.59 6.04 14.89
CA HIS A 284 -4.66 5.04 15.41
C HIS A 284 -4.91 3.68 14.74
N TRP A 285 -3.82 2.93 14.43
CA TRP A 285 -3.87 1.67 13.69
C TRP A 285 -4.85 0.64 14.29
N GLN A 286 -4.97 0.59 15.63
CA GLN A 286 -5.87 -0.33 16.33
C GLN A 286 -7.34 -0.10 15.95
N GLN A 287 -7.75 1.14 15.73
CA GLN A 287 -9.15 1.46 15.39
C GLN A 287 -9.52 0.86 14.02
N GLY A 288 -8.66 1.04 13.02
CA GLY A 288 -8.87 0.45 11.70
C GLY A 288 -8.83 -1.07 11.71
N VAL A 289 -7.87 -1.66 12.44
CA VAL A 289 -7.79 -3.12 12.60
C VAL A 289 -9.03 -3.68 13.29
N GLN A 290 -9.53 -3.06 14.37
CA GLN A 290 -10.76 -3.50 15.06
C GLN A 290 -11.97 -3.45 14.13
N ARG A 291 -12.08 -2.40 13.31
CA ARG A 291 -13.13 -2.28 12.31
C ARG A 291 -13.06 -3.43 11.31
N MET A 292 -11.90 -3.66 10.69
CA MET A 292 -11.69 -4.76 9.75
C MET A 292 -12.01 -6.13 10.38
N LEU A 293 -11.55 -6.36 11.62
CA LEU A 293 -11.85 -7.60 12.34
C LEU A 293 -13.36 -7.80 12.56
N THR A 294 -14.10 -6.71 12.80
CA THR A 294 -15.56 -6.75 12.95
C THR A 294 -16.25 -7.09 11.62
N GLU A 295 -15.72 -6.62 10.50
CA GLU A 295 -16.28 -6.89 9.15
C GLU A 295 -16.08 -8.36 8.70
N ILE A 296 -15.04 -9.02 9.20
CA ILE A 296 -14.70 -10.40 8.80
C ILE A 296 -15.12 -11.49 9.81
N SER A 297 -15.78 -11.12 10.92
CA SER A 297 -16.21 -11.99 12.02
C SER A 297 -17.50 -12.71 11.73
#